data_197d5e36e1b91c2a2eb6a65c5f779b7e
#
_entry.id   197d5e36e1b91c2a2eb6a65c5f779b7e
#
_cell.length_a   1.000
_cell.length_b   1.000
_cell.length_c   1.000
_cell.angle_alpha   90.00
_cell.angle_beta   90.00
_cell.angle_gamma   90.00
#
_symmetry.space_group_name_H-M   'P 1'
#
loop_
_entity.id
_entity.type
_entity.pdbx_description
1 polymer ?
#
loop_
_entity_poly.entity_id
_entity_poly.type
_entity_poly.pdbx_seq_one_letter_code
_entity_poly.pdbx_strand_id
1 'polypeptide(L)'
;MIGIVLAAGAGRRLRPDTDALPKALLPVDGRVTILDIALRNLAAVGLHDIVIVVGYAADIVRDRLAGLEREHGVRLTLVDNDRAEEWNNAYSLWLAREHFAAGALLVNGDTVHPVSVEKTLLAAGQGAAGQGSAGQGAAAPQPGMIIAVDDIKRLADEEMKVIIDSDGRLTRITKLMDPALAYGEYIGATFIGASAAAPLAAALEATWRRDPSLYYEDGFQELTDRGGAIGVATIGEVEWVEVDNHADLRRAREIAARC
;
A
#
# COMPACT_ATOMS: atom_id res chain seq x y z
N MET A 1 -15.72 2.55 3.79
CA MET A 1 -14.28 2.44 3.40
C MET A 1 -13.45 2.45 4.66
N ILE A 2 -12.38 1.65 4.72
CA ILE A 2 -11.46 1.55 5.86
C ILE A 2 -10.02 1.85 5.43
N GLY A 3 -9.12 2.08 6.40
CA GLY A 3 -7.67 2.02 6.15
C GLY A 3 -7.14 0.60 6.30
N ILE A 4 -6.12 0.23 5.51
CA ILE A 4 -5.35 -1.01 5.68
C ILE A 4 -3.87 -0.68 5.70
N VAL A 5 -3.15 -1.20 6.69
CA VAL A 5 -1.70 -1.10 6.79
C VAL A 5 -1.08 -2.48 6.75
N LEU A 6 -0.17 -2.76 5.81
CA LEU A 6 0.61 -4.00 5.78
C LEU A 6 1.89 -3.84 6.61
N ALA A 7 1.91 -4.41 7.80
CA ALA A 7 2.98 -4.26 8.78
C ALA A 7 3.55 -5.61 9.28
N ALA A 8 3.42 -6.67 8.46
CA ALA A 8 3.83 -8.02 8.88
C ALA A 8 5.34 -8.31 8.71
N GLY A 9 6.08 -7.45 8.01
CA GLY A 9 7.46 -7.69 7.60
C GLY A 9 8.49 -7.58 8.72
N ALA A 10 9.48 -8.48 8.72
CA ALA A 10 10.56 -8.55 9.72
C ALA A 10 11.67 -7.52 9.54
N GLY A 11 11.78 -6.85 8.38
CA GLY A 11 12.83 -5.85 8.13
C GLY A 11 14.26 -6.36 8.31
N ARG A 12 14.59 -7.56 7.85
CA ARG A 12 15.87 -8.26 8.12
C ARG A 12 17.11 -7.45 7.73
N ARG A 13 17.00 -6.57 6.71
CA ARG A 13 18.09 -5.70 6.26
C ARG A 13 18.38 -4.51 7.19
N LEU A 14 17.49 -4.27 8.15
CA LEU A 14 17.58 -3.21 9.17
C LEU A 14 18.09 -3.71 10.53
N ARG A 15 18.56 -4.95 10.61
CA ARG A 15 19.18 -5.46 11.82
C ARG A 15 20.45 -4.67 12.17
N PRO A 16 20.72 -4.43 13.46
CA PRO A 16 20.04 -5.00 14.64
C PRO A 16 18.77 -4.25 15.10
N ASP A 17 18.39 -3.12 14.46
CA ASP A 17 17.26 -2.29 14.90
C ASP A 17 15.91 -3.05 14.89
N THR A 18 15.80 -4.08 14.04
CA THR A 18 14.61 -4.94 13.90
C THR A 18 14.74 -6.32 14.56
N ASP A 19 15.75 -6.58 15.38
CA ASP A 19 15.90 -7.88 16.07
C ASP A 19 14.75 -8.17 17.04
N ALA A 20 14.23 -7.12 17.68
CA ALA A 20 13.13 -7.22 18.64
C ALA A 20 11.99 -6.22 18.34
N LEU A 21 11.95 -5.64 17.15
CA LEU A 21 10.96 -4.61 16.79
C LEU A 21 10.50 -4.82 15.35
N PRO A 22 9.18 -4.87 15.08
CA PRO A 22 8.72 -4.93 13.69
C PRO A 22 9.10 -3.65 12.94
N LYS A 23 9.43 -3.77 11.65
CA LYS A 23 9.88 -2.67 10.78
C LYS A 23 9.00 -1.42 10.88
N ALA A 24 7.67 -1.61 10.91
CA ALA A 24 6.70 -0.52 10.99
C ALA A 24 6.80 0.30 12.30
N LEU A 25 7.37 -0.25 13.35
CA LEU A 25 7.58 0.44 14.64
C LEU A 25 8.97 1.09 14.77
N LEU A 26 9.78 1.12 13.71
CA LEU A 26 11.05 1.85 13.74
C LEU A 26 10.80 3.35 13.86
N PRO A 27 11.52 4.04 14.80
CA PRO A 27 11.36 5.47 15.00
C PRO A 27 12.00 6.26 13.85
N VAL A 28 11.24 7.21 13.31
CA VAL A 28 11.64 8.11 12.22
C VAL A 28 11.72 9.58 12.65
N ASP A 29 10.99 9.97 13.73
CA ASP A 29 11.11 11.30 14.34
C ASP A 29 10.83 11.21 15.85
N GLY A 30 11.88 11.26 16.65
CA GLY A 30 11.76 11.11 18.10
C GLY A 30 11.10 9.78 18.48
N ARG A 31 9.83 9.84 18.92
CA ARG A 31 9.02 8.66 19.24
C ARG A 31 8.08 8.24 18.11
N VAL A 32 7.92 9.08 17.09
CA VAL A 32 7.05 8.81 15.93
C VAL A 32 7.68 7.68 15.11
N THR A 33 6.90 6.65 14.85
CA THR A 33 7.30 5.49 14.06
C THR A 33 6.75 5.59 12.63
N ILE A 34 7.16 4.68 11.75
CA ILE A 34 6.59 4.58 10.39
C ILE A 34 5.08 4.32 10.49
N LEU A 35 4.66 3.44 11.39
CA LEU A 35 3.24 3.14 11.61
C LEU A 35 2.46 4.38 12.09
N ASP A 36 3.03 5.21 12.97
CA ASP A 36 2.38 6.44 13.42
C ASP A 36 2.08 7.39 12.26
N ILE A 37 3.00 7.50 11.28
CA ILE A 37 2.80 8.31 10.08
C ILE A 37 1.62 7.76 9.25
N ALA A 38 1.60 6.45 8.99
CA ALA A 38 0.52 5.80 8.25
C ALA A 38 -0.85 6.00 8.93
N LEU A 39 -0.93 5.81 10.26
CA LEU A 39 -2.17 5.99 11.03
C LEU A 39 -2.64 7.44 11.02
N ARG A 40 -1.72 8.40 11.22
CA ARG A 40 -2.01 9.83 11.15
C ARG A 40 -2.54 10.25 9.79
N ASN A 41 -1.91 9.79 8.70
CA ASN A 41 -2.33 10.10 7.35
C ASN A 41 -3.73 9.55 7.03
N LEU A 42 -4.00 8.28 7.39
CA LEU A 42 -5.32 7.67 7.23
C LEU A 42 -6.40 8.42 8.04
N ALA A 43 -6.12 8.75 9.30
CA ALA A 43 -7.03 9.53 10.13
C ALA A 43 -7.29 10.93 9.55
N ALA A 44 -6.26 11.61 9.03
CA ALA A 44 -6.36 12.94 8.44
C ALA A 44 -7.24 13.00 7.16
N VAL A 45 -7.46 11.86 6.51
CA VAL A 45 -8.41 11.75 5.39
C VAL A 45 -9.77 11.15 5.81
N GLY A 46 -10.03 11.05 7.11
CA GLY A 46 -11.31 10.60 7.67
C GLY A 46 -11.49 9.09 7.78
N LEU A 47 -10.42 8.31 7.62
CA LEU A 47 -10.45 6.86 7.80
C LEU A 47 -10.05 6.50 9.24
N HIS A 48 -11.05 6.35 10.10
CA HIS A 48 -10.84 6.07 11.54
C HIS A 48 -10.99 4.58 11.90
N ASP A 49 -11.46 3.73 11.00
CA ASP A 49 -11.44 2.28 11.12
C ASP A 49 -10.27 1.75 10.30
N ILE A 50 -9.26 1.20 10.97
CA ILE A 50 -8.02 0.78 10.31
C ILE A 50 -7.71 -0.67 10.69
N VAL A 51 -7.39 -1.48 9.68
CA VAL A 51 -6.89 -2.84 9.83
C VAL A 51 -5.38 -2.82 9.67
N ILE A 52 -4.66 -3.42 10.60
CA ILE A 52 -3.21 -3.62 10.50
C ILE A 52 -2.95 -5.11 10.36
N VAL A 53 -2.34 -5.51 9.24
CA VAL A 53 -1.85 -6.88 9.08
C VAL A 53 -0.49 -6.98 9.74
N VAL A 54 -0.39 -7.78 10.79
CA VAL A 54 0.81 -7.99 11.60
C VAL A 54 1.35 -9.40 11.40
N GLY A 55 2.61 -9.62 11.73
CA GLY A 55 3.24 -10.93 11.61
C GLY A 55 4.48 -11.03 12.49
N TYR A 56 5.65 -10.66 11.98
CA TYR A 56 6.86 -10.63 12.79
C TYR A 56 6.69 -9.71 13.99
N ALA A 57 6.98 -10.23 15.19
CA ALA A 57 6.87 -9.52 16.47
C ALA A 57 5.49 -8.84 16.69
N ALA A 58 4.40 -9.49 16.24
CA ALA A 58 3.02 -8.96 16.31
C ALA A 58 2.60 -8.56 17.73
N ASP A 59 3.08 -9.24 18.76
CA ASP A 59 2.76 -8.94 20.16
C ASP A 59 3.19 -7.53 20.56
N ILE A 60 4.28 -7.02 20.01
CA ILE A 60 4.76 -5.65 20.27
C ILE A 60 3.77 -4.61 19.71
N VAL A 61 3.21 -4.87 18.53
CA VAL A 61 2.14 -4.00 17.98
C VAL A 61 0.89 -4.11 18.86
N ARG A 62 0.53 -5.32 19.29
CA ARG A 62 -0.64 -5.61 20.13
C ARG A 62 -0.55 -4.88 21.48
N ASP A 63 0.62 -4.88 22.10
CA ASP A 63 0.85 -4.18 23.38
C ASP A 63 0.73 -2.65 23.24
N ARG A 64 0.99 -2.10 22.05
CA ARG A 64 0.87 -0.67 21.75
C ARG A 64 -0.51 -0.24 21.26
N LEU A 65 -1.40 -1.18 20.93
CA LEU A 65 -2.68 -0.94 20.25
C LEU A 65 -3.49 0.19 20.89
N ALA A 66 -3.80 0.05 22.19
CA ALA A 66 -4.61 1.04 22.92
C ALA A 66 -3.93 2.42 23.03
N GLY A 67 -2.59 2.47 22.95
CA GLY A 67 -1.82 3.72 22.86
C GLY A 67 -2.03 4.38 21.50
N LEU A 68 -1.81 3.63 20.43
CA LEU A 68 -1.97 4.09 19.05
C LEU A 68 -3.41 4.57 18.76
N GLU A 69 -4.42 3.84 19.23
CA GLU A 69 -5.83 4.24 19.08
C GLU A 69 -6.11 5.60 19.73
N ARG A 70 -5.63 5.82 20.97
CA ARG A 70 -5.83 7.09 21.67
C ARG A 70 -5.05 8.24 21.03
N GLU A 71 -3.82 7.98 20.58
CA GLU A 71 -2.94 9.00 20.01
C GLU A 71 -3.46 9.51 18.67
N HIS A 72 -3.95 8.59 17.83
CA HIS A 72 -4.39 8.92 16.47
C HIS A 72 -5.91 9.08 16.33
N GLY A 73 -6.69 8.79 17.37
CA GLY A 73 -8.16 8.89 17.34
C GLY A 73 -8.81 7.89 16.39
N VAL A 74 -8.26 6.68 16.31
CA VAL A 74 -8.68 5.60 15.39
C VAL A 74 -9.11 4.35 16.15
N ARG A 75 -9.81 3.44 15.46
CA ARG A 75 -10.06 2.07 15.92
C ARG A 75 -9.21 1.12 15.10
N LEU A 76 -8.45 0.27 15.79
CA LEU A 76 -7.51 -0.63 15.17
C LEU A 76 -7.99 -2.09 15.28
N THR A 77 -7.97 -2.80 14.17
CA THR A 77 -8.19 -4.25 14.12
C THR A 77 -6.89 -4.90 13.64
N LEU A 78 -6.38 -5.87 14.39
CA LEU A 78 -5.21 -6.65 13.97
C LEU A 78 -5.66 -7.89 13.20
N VAL A 79 -4.98 -8.17 12.09
CA VAL A 79 -5.06 -9.41 11.33
C VAL A 79 -3.70 -10.08 11.39
N ASP A 80 -3.64 -11.24 12.02
CA ASP A 80 -2.38 -11.97 12.19
C ASP A 80 -2.03 -12.76 10.92
N ASN A 81 -0.81 -12.54 10.41
CA ASN A 81 -0.21 -13.38 9.38
C ASN A 81 0.77 -14.36 10.05
N ASP A 82 0.34 -15.60 10.24
CA ASP A 82 1.12 -16.68 10.83
C ASP A 82 2.23 -17.22 9.91
N ARG A 83 2.28 -16.76 8.66
CA ARG A 83 3.27 -17.13 7.63
C ARG A 83 4.20 -15.99 7.23
N ALA A 84 4.19 -14.88 7.96
CA ALA A 84 4.92 -13.66 7.58
C ALA A 84 6.44 -13.83 7.45
N GLU A 85 7.03 -14.83 8.09
CA GLU A 85 8.46 -15.12 7.99
C GLU A 85 8.84 -16.07 6.84
N GLU A 86 7.84 -16.81 6.34
CA GLU A 86 8.02 -17.84 5.30
C GLU A 86 7.46 -17.39 3.94
N TRP A 87 6.33 -16.65 3.96
CA TRP A 87 5.58 -16.22 2.79
C TRP A 87 5.64 -14.71 2.60
N ASN A 88 5.47 -14.26 1.36
CA ASN A 88 5.49 -12.85 1.03
C ASN A 88 4.13 -12.18 1.24
N ASN A 89 4.04 -10.90 0.95
CA ASN A 89 2.95 -10.00 1.32
C ASN A 89 1.65 -10.19 0.50
N ALA A 90 1.64 -10.98 -0.59
CA ALA A 90 0.40 -11.37 -1.28
C ALA A 90 -0.57 -12.07 -0.31
N TYR A 91 -0.06 -12.95 0.54
CA TYR A 91 -0.84 -13.61 1.57
C TYR A 91 -1.30 -12.64 2.65
N SER A 92 -0.45 -11.68 3.04
CA SER A 92 -0.82 -10.64 4.02
C SER A 92 -2.03 -9.83 3.57
N LEU A 93 -2.04 -9.34 2.33
CA LEU A 93 -3.18 -8.59 1.81
C LEU A 93 -4.43 -9.47 1.64
N TRP A 94 -4.25 -10.73 1.21
CA TRP A 94 -5.37 -11.67 1.11
C TRP A 94 -6.04 -11.97 2.46
N LEU A 95 -5.29 -12.04 3.55
CA LEU A 95 -5.86 -12.21 4.90
C LEU A 95 -6.82 -11.07 5.26
N ALA A 96 -6.54 -9.84 4.80
CA ALA A 96 -7.40 -8.69 5.04
C ALA A 96 -8.62 -8.61 4.10
N ARG A 97 -8.84 -9.56 3.16
CA ARG A 97 -9.85 -9.49 2.09
C ARG A 97 -11.29 -9.20 2.55
N GLU A 98 -11.69 -9.71 3.70
CA GLU A 98 -13.04 -9.48 4.22
C GLU A 98 -13.24 -8.04 4.70
N HIS A 99 -12.16 -7.38 5.09
CA HIS A 99 -12.19 -6.02 5.60
C HIS A 99 -12.28 -4.97 4.48
N PHE A 100 -11.80 -5.25 3.27
CA PHE A 100 -11.89 -4.29 2.16
C PHE A 100 -13.11 -4.49 1.24
N ALA A 101 -14.07 -5.34 1.62
CA ALA A 101 -15.27 -5.58 0.82
C ALA A 101 -16.10 -4.31 0.53
N ALA A 102 -16.12 -3.36 1.46
CA ALA A 102 -16.78 -2.04 1.29
C ALA A 102 -15.83 -0.94 0.76
N GLY A 103 -14.66 -1.34 0.26
CA GLY A 103 -13.59 -0.47 -0.19
C GLY A 103 -12.59 -0.14 0.91
N ALA A 104 -11.34 0.11 0.51
CA ALA A 104 -10.25 0.44 1.41
C ALA A 104 -9.23 1.40 0.78
N LEU A 105 -8.46 2.06 1.64
CA LEU A 105 -7.20 2.71 1.30
C LEU A 105 -6.07 1.88 1.94
N LEU A 106 -5.31 1.20 1.09
CA LEU A 106 -4.15 0.40 1.47
C LEU A 106 -2.91 1.28 1.50
N VAL A 107 -2.09 1.14 2.54
CA VAL A 107 -0.74 1.70 2.61
C VAL A 107 0.24 0.66 3.15
N ASN A 108 1.47 0.69 2.65
CA ASN A 108 2.54 -0.14 3.17
C ASN A 108 3.04 0.40 4.52
N GLY A 109 3.25 -0.48 5.47
CA GLY A 109 3.76 -0.16 6.82
C GLY A 109 5.25 0.12 6.89
N ASP A 110 5.91 0.28 5.76
CA ASP A 110 7.33 0.59 5.60
C ASP A 110 7.59 1.81 4.70
N THR A 111 6.54 2.46 4.24
CA THR A 111 6.64 3.66 3.42
C THR A 111 6.34 4.92 4.24
N VAL A 112 7.20 5.92 4.12
CA VAL A 112 7.04 7.25 4.71
C VAL A 112 6.75 8.24 3.59
N HIS A 113 5.58 8.88 3.66
CA HIS A 113 5.12 9.87 2.69
C HIS A 113 4.13 10.86 3.35
N PRO A 114 3.93 12.06 2.80
CA PRO A 114 2.94 13.01 3.32
C PRO A 114 1.51 12.60 2.95
N VAL A 115 0.54 13.10 3.70
CA VAL A 115 -0.91 12.84 3.55
C VAL A 115 -1.49 13.25 2.18
N SER A 116 -0.74 13.99 1.37
CA SER A 116 -1.14 14.33 0.00
C SER A 116 -1.33 13.10 -0.89
N VAL A 117 -0.62 11.99 -0.61
CA VAL A 117 -0.74 10.72 -1.34
C VAL A 117 -2.14 10.13 -1.15
N GLU A 118 -2.61 10.01 0.10
CA GLU A 118 -3.97 9.51 0.41
C GLU A 118 -5.04 10.41 -0.19
N LYS A 119 -4.86 11.74 -0.11
CA LYS A 119 -5.78 12.70 -0.71
C LYS A 119 -5.87 12.54 -2.23
N THR A 120 -4.73 12.37 -2.91
CA THR A 120 -4.67 12.13 -4.35
C THR A 120 -5.42 10.86 -4.73
N LEU A 121 -5.20 9.75 -4.02
CA LEU A 121 -5.88 8.48 -4.26
C LEU A 121 -7.39 8.58 -4.05
N LEU A 122 -7.84 9.22 -2.96
CA LEU A 122 -9.26 9.39 -2.68
C LEU A 122 -9.94 10.29 -3.71
N ALA A 123 -9.30 11.38 -4.14
CA ALA A 123 -9.82 12.26 -5.18
C ALA A 123 -9.98 11.51 -6.52
N ALA A 124 -8.97 10.73 -6.92
CA ALA A 124 -9.02 9.89 -8.12
C ALA A 124 -10.11 8.82 -8.03
N GLY A 125 -10.26 8.15 -6.85
CA GLY A 125 -11.29 7.16 -6.61
C GLY A 125 -12.71 7.72 -6.64
N GLN A 126 -12.94 8.92 -6.13
CA GLN A 126 -14.23 9.61 -6.18
C GLN A 126 -14.56 10.10 -7.59
N GLY A 127 -13.57 10.58 -8.36
CA GLY A 127 -13.73 10.94 -9.76
C GLY A 127 -14.15 9.76 -10.62
N ALA A 128 -13.61 8.60 -10.35
CA ALA A 128 -14.00 7.34 -10.99
C ALA A 128 -15.46 6.93 -10.66
N ALA A 129 -15.94 7.21 -9.45
CA ALA A 129 -17.31 6.88 -9.04
C ALA A 129 -18.37 7.88 -9.56
N GLY A 130 -17.98 9.16 -9.80
CA GLY A 130 -18.92 10.25 -10.13
C GLY A 130 -19.27 10.39 -11.62
N GLN A 131 -18.55 9.78 -12.55
CA GLN A 131 -18.78 9.92 -14.00
C GLN A 131 -19.77 8.90 -14.59
N GLY A 132 -20.49 8.16 -13.77
CA GLY A 132 -21.43 7.10 -14.15
C GLY A 132 -22.78 7.53 -14.75
N SER A 133 -23.03 8.81 -15.02
CA SER A 133 -24.33 9.22 -15.60
C SER A 133 -24.28 10.51 -16.41
N ALA A 134 -23.78 10.49 -17.63
CA ALA A 134 -24.30 11.28 -18.77
C ALA A 134 -23.42 11.13 -20.01
N GLY A 135 -23.86 10.37 -21.01
CA GLY A 135 -23.27 10.40 -22.34
C GLY A 135 -23.30 9.02 -23.00
N GLN A 136 -24.12 8.86 -24.04
CA GLN A 136 -24.21 7.69 -24.90
C GLN A 136 -22.93 7.55 -25.76
N GLY A 137 -21.96 6.92 -25.22
CA GLY A 137 -20.79 6.31 -25.86
C GLY A 137 -20.30 5.26 -24.89
N ALA A 138 -19.94 4.09 -25.34
CA ALA A 138 -19.38 3.03 -24.49
C ALA A 138 -18.05 3.53 -23.91
N ALA A 139 -18.11 4.35 -22.86
CA ALA A 139 -16.96 4.72 -22.09
C ALA A 139 -16.39 3.44 -21.45
N ALA A 140 -15.11 3.24 -21.57
CA ALA A 140 -14.44 2.11 -20.95
C ALA A 140 -14.75 2.09 -19.42
N PRO A 141 -14.98 0.92 -18.81
CA PRO A 141 -15.36 0.84 -17.41
C PRO A 141 -14.32 1.56 -16.53
N GLN A 142 -14.81 2.39 -15.63
CA GLN A 142 -13.95 3.12 -14.69
C GLN A 142 -13.16 2.14 -13.82
N PRO A 143 -11.88 2.40 -13.54
CA PRO A 143 -11.08 1.51 -12.73
C PRO A 143 -11.65 1.41 -11.31
N GLY A 144 -11.92 0.20 -10.86
CA GLY A 144 -12.37 -0.07 -9.50
C GLY A 144 -11.23 0.03 -8.47
N MET A 145 -10.00 0.23 -8.93
CA MET A 145 -8.79 0.29 -8.12
C MET A 145 -7.82 1.30 -8.72
N ILE A 146 -7.09 2.04 -7.87
CA ILE A 146 -6.13 3.07 -8.29
C ILE A 146 -4.87 2.94 -7.46
N ILE A 147 -3.72 2.90 -8.10
CA ILE A 147 -2.41 2.86 -7.45
C ILE A 147 -1.71 4.23 -7.50
N ALA A 148 -0.99 4.58 -6.43
CA ALA A 148 -0.16 5.79 -6.38
C ALA A 148 1.20 5.52 -7.04
N VAL A 149 1.60 6.39 -7.95
CA VAL A 149 2.84 6.22 -8.74
C VAL A 149 3.67 7.50 -8.72
N ASP A 150 4.95 7.34 -8.45
CA ASP A 150 5.98 8.36 -8.67
C ASP A 150 6.48 8.24 -10.12
N ASP A 151 6.15 9.22 -10.94
CA ASP A 151 6.54 9.30 -12.35
C ASP A 151 7.72 10.27 -12.58
N ILE A 152 8.32 10.79 -11.50
CA ILE A 152 9.39 11.80 -11.56
C ILE A 152 10.73 11.19 -11.17
N LYS A 153 10.75 10.31 -10.17
CA LYS A 153 11.98 9.68 -9.68
C LYS A 153 12.67 8.87 -10.78
N ARG A 154 14.01 9.00 -10.84
CA ARG A 154 14.80 8.10 -11.69
C ARG A 154 14.79 6.70 -11.09
N LEU A 155 14.35 5.73 -11.89
CA LEU A 155 14.22 4.35 -11.46
C LEU A 155 15.52 3.56 -11.61
N ALA A 156 15.70 2.56 -10.74
CA ALA A 156 16.76 1.55 -10.78
C ALA A 156 16.13 0.13 -10.84
N ASP A 157 16.87 -0.91 -10.52
CA ASP A 157 16.41 -2.29 -10.70
C ASP A 157 15.43 -2.75 -9.60
N GLU A 158 15.60 -2.26 -8.37
CA GLU A 158 14.85 -2.74 -7.18
C GLU A 158 13.42 -2.19 -7.06
N GLU A 159 13.12 -1.09 -7.75
CA GLU A 159 11.82 -0.42 -7.67
C GLU A 159 10.68 -1.26 -8.27
N MET A 160 9.46 -1.09 -7.74
CA MET A 160 8.25 -1.69 -8.28
C MET A 160 7.73 -0.86 -9.46
N LYS A 161 8.21 -1.22 -10.65
CA LYS A 161 7.98 -0.49 -11.91
C LYS A 161 6.60 -0.78 -12.49
N VAL A 162 5.98 0.24 -13.11
CA VAL A 162 4.69 0.14 -13.78
C VAL A 162 4.76 0.57 -15.24
N ILE A 163 3.94 -0.05 -16.09
CA ILE A 163 3.63 0.40 -17.45
C ILE A 163 2.12 0.64 -17.52
N ILE A 164 1.73 1.69 -18.21
CA ILE A 164 0.34 2.07 -18.45
C ILE A 164 0.00 2.04 -19.95
N ASP A 165 -1.28 1.90 -20.27
CA ASP A 165 -1.79 2.11 -21.63
C ASP A 165 -2.10 3.60 -21.91
N SER A 166 -2.62 3.87 -23.10
CA SER A 166 -3.02 5.22 -23.54
C SER A 166 -4.16 5.81 -22.70
N ASP A 167 -4.92 5.00 -21.99
CA ASP A 167 -6.03 5.42 -21.13
C ASP A 167 -5.57 5.64 -19.67
N GLY A 168 -4.27 5.52 -19.39
CA GLY A 168 -3.70 5.66 -18.04
C GLY A 168 -3.96 4.47 -17.11
N ARG A 169 -4.22 3.28 -17.67
CA ARG A 169 -4.47 2.05 -16.93
C ARG A 169 -3.22 1.20 -16.84
N LEU A 170 -3.06 0.55 -15.70
CA LEU A 170 -1.98 -0.40 -15.49
C LEU A 170 -2.06 -1.54 -16.49
N THR A 171 -0.97 -1.79 -17.20
CA THR A 171 -0.77 -2.97 -18.05
C THR A 171 0.28 -3.91 -17.49
N ARG A 172 1.29 -3.37 -16.80
CA ARG A 172 2.33 -4.17 -16.18
C ARG A 172 2.78 -3.56 -14.85
N ILE A 173 2.99 -4.42 -13.84
CA ILE A 173 3.62 -4.05 -12.57
C ILE A 173 4.62 -5.14 -12.19
N THR A 174 5.89 -4.80 -12.04
CA THR A 174 6.94 -5.77 -11.69
C THR A 174 8.26 -5.09 -11.34
N LYS A 175 9.08 -5.72 -10.53
CA LYS A 175 10.51 -5.36 -10.35
C LYS A 175 11.37 -5.78 -11.55
N LEU A 176 10.93 -6.81 -12.30
CA LEU A 176 11.73 -7.51 -13.33
C LEU A 176 11.55 -6.90 -14.72
N MET A 177 11.69 -5.57 -14.85
CA MET A 177 11.72 -4.92 -16.17
C MET A 177 12.84 -3.89 -16.24
N ASP A 178 13.26 -3.55 -17.47
CA ASP A 178 14.19 -2.45 -17.71
C ASP A 178 13.56 -1.13 -17.19
N PRO A 179 14.23 -0.41 -16.28
CA PRO A 179 13.74 0.87 -15.76
C PRO A 179 13.42 1.90 -16.86
N ALA A 180 14.11 1.85 -18.00
CA ALA A 180 13.89 2.75 -19.11
C ALA A 180 12.53 2.57 -19.82
N LEU A 181 11.84 1.44 -19.60
CA LEU A 181 10.52 1.13 -20.15
C LEU A 181 9.39 1.51 -19.21
N ALA A 182 9.69 1.82 -17.97
CA ALA A 182 8.68 2.08 -16.94
C ALA A 182 8.09 3.49 -17.08
N TYR A 183 6.80 3.60 -16.81
CA TYR A 183 6.11 4.87 -16.63
C TYR A 183 6.49 5.53 -15.29
N GLY A 184 6.66 4.74 -14.23
CA GLY A 184 7.00 5.20 -12.89
C GLY A 184 7.12 4.06 -11.89
N GLU A 185 7.21 4.41 -10.61
CA GLU A 185 7.31 3.50 -9.47
C GLU A 185 6.01 3.48 -8.66
N TYR A 186 5.45 2.31 -8.41
CA TYR A 186 4.39 2.13 -7.42
C TYR A 186 4.95 2.31 -6.01
N ILE A 187 4.35 3.19 -5.21
CA ILE A 187 4.89 3.61 -3.91
C ILE A 187 4.26 2.90 -2.70
N GLY A 188 3.51 1.84 -2.90
CA GLY A 188 2.90 1.08 -1.79
C GLY A 188 1.60 1.68 -1.24
N ALA A 189 0.90 2.56 -1.99
CA ALA A 189 -0.38 3.12 -1.60
C ALA A 189 -1.45 2.89 -2.68
N THR A 190 -2.64 2.39 -2.30
CA THR A 190 -3.68 1.95 -3.26
C THR A 190 -5.08 2.26 -2.75
N PHE A 191 -5.91 2.86 -3.59
CA PHE A 191 -7.35 2.93 -3.42
C PHE A 191 -7.99 1.64 -3.97
N ILE A 192 -8.77 0.95 -3.14
CA ILE A 192 -9.53 -0.25 -3.51
C ILE A 192 -11.02 0.10 -3.38
N GLY A 193 -11.70 0.23 -4.50
CA GLY A 193 -13.16 0.41 -4.51
C GLY A 193 -13.88 -0.91 -4.24
N ALA A 194 -15.11 -0.83 -3.73
CA ALA A 194 -15.92 -2.02 -3.40
C ALA A 194 -16.12 -2.96 -4.60
N SER A 195 -16.19 -2.44 -5.83
CA SER A 195 -16.33 -3.24 -7.06
C SER A 195 -15.09 -4.08 -7.38
N ALA A 196 -13.91 -3.64 -6.95
CA ALA A 196 -12.65 -4.36 -7.15
C ALA A 196 -12.37 -5.40 -6.04
N ALA A 197 -13.04 -5.32 -4.90
CA ALA A 197 -12.71 -6.10 -3.72
C ALA A 197 -12.73 -7.62 -3.95
N ALA A 198 -13.83 -8.17 -4.48
CA ALA A 198 -13.94 -9.59 -4.73
C ALA A 198 -13.01 -10.08 -5.86
N PRO A 199 -12.89 -9.39 -7.02
CA PRO A 199 -11.89 -9.74 -8.04
C PRO A 199 -10.45 -9.71 -7.52
N LEU A 200 -10.09 -8.69 -6.72
CA LEU A 200 -8.76 -8.59 -6.11
C LEU A 200 -8.50 -9.74 -5.14
N ALA A 201 -9.45 -10.07 -4.25
CA ALA A 201 -9.32 -11.19 -3.34
C ALA A 201 -9.06 -12.52 -4.08
N ALA A 202 -9.77 -12.76 -5.19
CA ALA A 202 -9.58 -13.94 -6.02
C ALA A 202 -8.22 -13.94 -6.75
N ALA A 203 -7.75 -12.78 -7.21
CA ALA A 203 -6.42 -12.64 -7.82
C ALA A 203 -5.30 -12.90 -6.81
N LEU A 204 -5.38 -12.30 -5.61
CA LEU A 204 -4.43 -12.53 -4.53
C LEU A 204 -4.39 -14.01 -4.11
N GLU A 205 -5.56 -14.67 -4.02
CA GLU A 205 -5.62 -16.08 -3.68
C GLU A 205 -4.92 -16.95 -4.73
N ALA A 206 -5.14 -16.68 -6.01
CA ALA A 206 -4.46 -17.38 -7.09
C ALA A 206 -2.95 -17.14 -7.06
N THR A 207 -2.52 -15.92 -6.70
CA THR A 207 -1.11 -15.52 -6.63
C THR A 207 -0.36 -16.29 -5.54
N TRP A 208 -0.78 -16.19 -4.28
CA TRP A 208 -0.07 -16.86 -3.19
C TRP A 208 -0.19 -18.40 -3.24
N ARG A 209 -1.27 -18.95 -3.81
CA ARG A 209 -1.39 -20.39 -4.04
C ARG A 209 -0.48 -20.91 -5.14
N ARG A 210 -0.19 -20.08 -6.15
CA ARG A 210 0.75 -20.41 -7.22
C ARG A 210 2.18 -20.43 -6.70
N ASP A 211 2.56 -19.38 -5.96
CA ASP A 211 3.87 -19.26 -5.32
C ASP A 211 3.78 -18.31 -4.09
N PRO A 212 3.95 -18.84 -2.86
CA PRO A 212 3.88 -18.02 -1.64
C PRO A 212 4.97 -16.94 -1.53
N SER A 213 6.01 -16.98 -2.36
CA SER A 213 7.06 -15.95 -2.39
C SER A 213 6.68 -14.70 -3.19
N LEU A 214 5.53 -14.70 -3.88
CA LEU A 214 5.06 -13.58 -4.69
C LEU A 214 4.54 -12.42 -3.84
N TYR A 215 4.66 -11.23 -4.41
CA TYR A 215 4.17 -9.98 -3.82
C TYR A 215 2.68 -9.76 -4.11
N TYR A 216 2.02 -8.87 -3.35
CA TYR A 216 0.63 -8.50 -3.67
C TYR A 216 0.53 -7.72 -4.99
N GLU A 217 1.60 -7.10 -5.45
CA GLU A 217 1.72 -6.48 -6.77
C GLU A 217 1.62 -7.51 -7.90
N ASP A 218 2.10 -8.74 -7.68
CA ASP A 218 1.84 -9.86 -8.58
C ASP A 218 0.34 -10.22 -8.59
N GLY A 219 -0.37 -9.99 -7.48
CA GLY A 219 -1.83 -10.09 -7.39
C GLY A 219 -2.53 -8.98 -8.18
N PHE A 220 -1.96 -7.77 -8.21
CA PHE A 220 -2.46 -6.69 -9.08
C PHE A 220 -2.26 -7.02 -10.55
N GLN A 221 -1.10 -7.58 -10.92
CA GLN A 221 -0.86 -8.09 -12.27
C GLN A 221 -1.87 -9.19 -12.63
N GLU A 222 -2.09 -10.15 -11.75
CA GLU A 222 -3.06 -11.22 -11.95
C GLU A 222 -4.49 -10.68 -12.16
N LEU A 223 -4.89 -9.63 -11.40
CA LEU A 223 -6.16 -8.93 -11.58
C LEU A 223 -6.24 -8.29 -12.95
N THR A 224 -5.18 -7.60 -13.41
CA THR A 224 -5.09 -6.98 -14.73
C THR A 224 -5.16 -8.02 -15.83
N ASP A 225 -4.43 -9.12 -15.72
CA ASP A 225 -4.41 -10.23 -16.69
C ASP A 225 -5.80 -10.91 -16.83
N ARG A 226 -6.64 -10.84 -15.79
CA ARG A 226 -8.04 -11.29 -15.81
C ARG A 226 -9.01 -10.23 -16.34
N GLY A 227 -8.52 -9.09 -16.81
CA GLY A 227 -9.33 -8.00 -17.36
C GLY A 227 -9.86 -7.01 -16.34
N GLY A 228 -9.37 -7.05 -15.09
CA GLY A 228 -9.64 -6.02 -14.09
C GLY A 228 -8.90 -4.72 -14.43
N ALA A 229 -9.59 -3.58 -14.32
CA ALA A 229 -9.00 -2.29 -14.61
C ALA A 229 -8.40 -1.68 -13.32
N ILE A 230 -7.11 -1.34 -13.37
CA ILE A 230 -6.40 -0.60 -12.33
C ILE A 230 -5.94 0.73 -12.92
N GLY A 231 -6.40 1.84 -12.36
CA GLY A 231 -5.96 3.18 -12.71
C GLY A 231 -4.68 3.57 -12.01
N VAL A 232 -4.04 4.61 -12.51
CA VAL A 232 -2.83 5.21 -11.93
C VAL A 232 -3.11 6.65 -11.53
N ALA A 233 -2.67 7.03 -10.34
CA ALA A 233 -2.65 8.41 -9.87
C ALA A 233 -1.21 8.81 -9.56
N THR A 234 -0.67 9.80 -10.28
CA THR A 234 0.67 10.32 -10.03
C THR A 234 0.67 11.19 -8.78
N ILE A 235 1.73 11.04 -7.97
CA ILE A 235 1.85 11.76 -6.70
C ILE A 235 2.48 13.15 -6.85
N GLY A 236 3.06 13.46 -8.03
CA GLY A 236 3.77 14.71 -8.28
C GLY A 236 5.08 14.84 -7.50
N GLU A 237 5.56 16.07 -7.33
CA GLU A 237 6.81 16.36 -6.59
C GLU A 237 6.62 16.18 -5.08
N VAL A 238 6.57 14.92 -4.63
CA VAL A 238 6.37 14.53 -3.23
C VAL A 238 7.59 13.78 -2.74
N GLU A 239 8.15 14.19 -1.60
CA GLU A 239 9.20 13.42 -0.96
C GLU A 239 8.61 12.20 -0.25
N TRP A 240 9.13 11.03 -0.57
CA TRP A 240 8.74 9.77 0.04
C TRP A 240 9.92 8.80 0.06
N VAL A 241 9.81 7.73 0.85
CA VAL A 241 10.79 6.65 0.90
C VAL A 241 10.16 5.36 1.40
N GLU A 242 10.48 4.24 0.76
CA GLU A 242 10.33 2.90 1.30
C GLU A 242 11.56 2.57 2.14
N VAL A 243 11.36 2.20 3.40
CA VAL A 243 12.44 1.98 4.38
C VAL A 243 12.90 0.54 4.33
N ASP A 244 13.87 0.23 3.51
CA ASP A 244 14.36 -1.12 3.33
C ASP A 244 15.73 -1.40 3.96
N ASN A 245 16.51 -0.37 4.15
CA ASN A 245 17.85 -0.42 4.72
C ASN A 245 18.15 0.82 5.57
N HIS A 246 19.34 0.87 6.18
CA HIS A 246 19.71 2.00 7.06
C HIS A 246 19.89 3.34 6.32
N ALA A 247 20.16 3.33 5.01
CA ALA A 247 20.19 4.58 4.23
C ALA A 247 18.78 5.14 4.05
N ASP A 248 17.81 4.27 3.75
CA ASP A 248 16.39 4.64 3.65
C ASP A 248 15.84 5.11 5.00
N LEU A 249 16.20 4.43 6.10
CA LEU A 249 15.82 4.86 7.43
C LEU A 249 16.35 6.26 7.79
N ARG A 250 17.58 6.59 7.38
CA ARG A 250 18.09 7.96 7.53
C ARG A 250 17.28 8.94 6.70
N ARG A 251 16.96 8.59 5.45
CA ARG A 251 16.14 9.43 4.58
C ARG A 251 14.73 9.61 5.16
N ALA A 252 14.13 8.54 5.69
CA ALA A 252 12.83 8.61 6.37
C ALA A 252 12.85 9.61 7.53
N ARG A 253 13.91 9.64 8.33
CA ARG A 253 14.11 10.60 9.42
C ARG A 253 14.21 12.05 8.95
N GLU A 254 14.78 12.29 7.76
CA GLU A 254 14.87 13.63 7.18
C GLU A 254 13.52 14.18 6.72
N ILE A 255 12.65 13.30 6.21
CA ILE A 255 11.35 13.71 5.64
C ILE A 255 10.17 13.59 6.61
N ALA A 256 10.29 12.77 7.65
CA ALA A 256 9.19 12.45 8.59
C ALA A 256 8.52 13.68 9.21
N ALA A 257 9.30 14.74 9.51
CA ALA A 257 8.75 15.98 10.06
C ALA A 257 7.85 16.75 9.07
N ARG A 258 7.86 16.39 7.79
CA ARG A 258 7.05 17.01 6.71
C ARG A 258 5.91 16.10 6.26
N CYS A 259 5.80 14.91 6.81
CA CYS A 259 4.78 13.91 6.51
C CYS A 259 3.54 14.02 7.39
#